data_f84052632908daa4257c6b677712ad3b
#
_entry.id   f84052632908daa4257c6b677712ad3b
#
_cell.length_a   1.000
_cell.length_b   1.000
_cell.length_c   1.000
_cell.angle_alpha   90.00
_cell.angle_beta   90.00
_cell.angle_gamma   90.00
#
_symmetry.space_group_name_H-M   'P 1'
#
loop_
_entity.id
_entity.type
_entity.pdbx_description
1 polymer ?
#
loop_
_entity_poly.entity_id
_entity_poly.type
_entity_poly.pdbx_seq_one_letter_code
_entity_poly.pdbx_strand_id
1 'polypeptide(L)'
;VFGRLAAKKHVELDVLLERIGDKWQRYMSLSPLLIVAGFALVLRLVFLLSPRYFVEHLVFSMHFISFSTLTVVFLWPLYCFIGIKPGGANILVAIGKWLVDIVYVFFAVRAVYRLGTARTLLASLLLVVGYVACYLFVLMCTHVLAIIVVGLS
;
A
#
# COMPACT_ATOMS: atom_id res chain seq x y z
N VAL A 1 -14.46 22.82 39.12
CA VAL A 1 -13.64 23.58 38.17
C VAL A 1 -12.76 22.60 37.38
N PHE A 2 -12.00 21.71 38.03
CA PHE A 2 -11.08 20.78 37.37
C PHE A 2 -11.78 19.80 36.39
N GLY A 3 -12.96 19.29 36.72
CA GLY A 3 -13.71 18.39 35.83
C GLY A 3 -14.14 19.04 34.52
N ARG A 4 -14.49 20.33 34.54
CA ARG A 4 -14.88 21.10 33.33
C ARG A 4 -13.68 21.39 32.43
N LEU A 5 -12.51 21.65 32.99
CA LEU A 5 -11.27 21.85 32.23
C LEU A 5 -10.79 20.57 31.58
N ALA A 6 -10.86 19.43 32.28
CA ALA A 6 -10.54 18.12 31.71
C ALA A 6 -11.49 17.75 30.56
N ALA A 7 -12.80 17.95 30.74
CA ALA A 7 -13.79 17.70 29.69
C ALA A 7 -13.57 18.60 28.47
N LYS A 8 -13.24 19.89 28.64
CA LYS A 8 -12.94 20.81 27.53
C LYS A 8 -11.70 20.36 26.75
N LYS A 9 -10.64 19.92 27.45
CA LYS A 9 -9.41 19.45 26.83
C LYS A 9 -9.63 18.15 26.03
N HIS A 10 -10.48 17.25 26.52
CA HIS A 10 -10.86 16.04 25.77
C HIS A 10 -11.63 16.37 24.49
N VAL A 11 -12.61 17.29 24.55
CA VAL A 11 -13.36 17.72 23.38
C VAL A 11 -12.48 18.40 22.33
N GLU A 12 -11.52 19.23 22.75
CA GLU A 12 -10.56 19.85 21.82
C GLU A 12 -9.67 18.81 21.15
N LEU A 13 -9.27 17.75 21.87
CA LEU A 13 -8.43 16.69 21.35
C LEU A 13 -9.19 15.80 20.37
N ASP A 14 -10.44 15.48 20.65
CA ASP A 14 -11.31 14.70 19.77
C ASP A 14 -11.57 15.44 18.46
N VAL A 15 -11.85 16.74 18.50
CA VAL A 15 -12.02 17.58 17.30
C VAL A 15 -10.73 17.65 16.47
N LEU A 16 -9.58 17.72 17.12
CA LEU A 16 -8.28 17.71 16.44
C LEU A 16 -8.03 16.38 15.74
N LEU A 17 -8.31 15.26 16.42
CA LEU A 17 -8.15 13.92 15.85
C LEU A 17 -9.08 13.69 14.67
N GLU A 18 -10.33 14.16 14.75
CA GLU A 18 -11.29 14.10 13.64
C GLU A 18 -10.78 14.89 12.41
N ARG A 19 -10.30 16.11 12.61
CA ARG A 19 -9.71 16.93 11.53
C ARG A 19 -8.49 16.26 10.88
N ILE A 20 -7.62 15.66 11.69
CA ILE A 20 -6.47 14.90 11.18
C ILE A 20 -6.96 13.70 10.36
N GLY A 21 -7.97 12.98 10.85
CA GLY A 21 -8.57 11.84 10.17
C GLY A 21 -9.14 12.21 8.80
N ASP A 22 -9.92 13.28 8.72
CA ASP A 22 -10.51 13.77 7.46
C ASP A 22 -9.46 14.18 6.43
N LYS A 23 -8.43 14.91 6.87
CA LYS A 23 -7.32 15.30 5.99
C LYS A 23 -6.53 14.08 5.54
N TRP A 24 -6.25 13.15 6.45
CA TRP A 24 -5.56 11.91 6.13
C TRP A 24 -6.35 11.08 5.10
N GLN A 25 -7.65 10.91 5.28
CA GLN A 25 -8.51 10.20 4.32
C GLN A 25 -8.47 10.84 2.92
N ARG A 26 -8.48 12.16 2.86
CA ARG A 26 -8.36 12.90 1.60
C ARG A 26 -7.01 12.65 0.91
N TYR A 27 -5.89 12.65 1.65
CA TYR A 27 -4.57 12.37 1.07
C TYR A 27 -4.39 10.89 0.72
N MET A 28 -5.02 10.00 1.49
CA MET A 28 -5.02 8.57 1.17
C MET A 28 -5.70 8.25 -0.17
N SER A 29 -6.64 9.06 -0.62
CA SER A 29 -7.26 8.88 -1.95
C SER A 29 -6.27 9.08 -3.11
N LEU A 30 -5.20 9.84 -2.91
CA LEU A 30 -4.13 10.06 -3.89
C LEU A 30 -2.99 9.03 -3.77
N SER A 31 -2.95 8.29 -2.66
CA SER A 31 -1.86 7.33 -2.39
C SER A 31 -1.69 6.26 -3.46
N PRO A 32 -2.74 5.71 -4.12
CA PRO A 32 -2.56 4.71 -5.17
C PRO A 32 -1.73 5.23 -6.34
N LEU A 33 -1.90 6.50 -6.73
CA LEU A 33 -1.12 7.12 -7.81
C LEU A 33 0.36 7.23 -7.45
N LEU A 34 0.65 7.63 -6.20
CA LEU A 34 2.03 7.72 -5.70
C LEU A 34 2.68 6.34 -5.59
N ILE A 35 1.92 5.33 -5.15
CA ILE A 35 2.41 3.95 -5.07
C ILE A 35 2.70 3.39 -6.47
N VAL A 36 1.81 3.64 -7.46
CA VAL A 36 2.04 3.24 -8.87
C VAL A 36 3.34 3.84 -9.39
N ALA A 37 3.54 5.14 -9.25
CA ALA A 37 4.74 5.83 -9.73
C ALA A 37 6.00 5.35 -8.99
N GLY A 38 5.93 5.25 -7.67
CA GLY A 38 7.04 4.76 -6.83
C GLY A 38 7.42 3.32 -7.15
N PHE A 39 6.44 2.44 -7.32
CA PHE A 39 6.69 1.06 -7.68
C PHE A 39 7.24 0.92 -9.11
N ALA A 40 6.81 1.76 -10.06
CA ALA A 40 7.40 1.81 -11.39
C ALA A 40 8.88 2.24 -11.35
N LEU A 41 9.26 3.15 -10.43
CA LEU A 41 10.67 3.49 -10.19
C LEU A 41 11.45 2.31 -9.61
N VAL A 42 10.89 1.57 -8.65
CA VAL A 42 11.49 0.34 -8.12
C VAL A 42 11.72 -0.67 -9.23
N LEU A 43 10.72 -0.91 -10.09
CA LEU A 43 10.86 -1.76 -11.27
C LEU A 43 12.00 -1.28 -12.18
N ARG A 44 12.06 0.03 -12.44
CA ARG A 44 13.14 0.61 -13.25
C ARG A 44 14.52 0.37 -12.63
N LEU A 45 14.64 0.47 -11.30
CA LEU A 45 15.89 0.20 -10.59
C LEU A 45 16.27 -1.28 -10.62
N VAL A 46 15.33 -2.18 -10.39
CA VAL A 46 15.58 -3.64 -10.44
C VAL A 46 15.98 -4.10 -11.85
N PHE A 47 15.39 -3.47 -12.87
CA PHE A 47 15.63 -3.81 -14.27
C PHE A 47 16.42 -2.72 -15.02
N LEU A 48 17.39 -2.07 -14.38
CA LEU A 48 18.22 -1.00 -14.97
C LEU A 48 18.87 -1.40 -16.30
N LEU A 49 19.30 -2.66 -16.42
CA LEU A 49 19.94 -3.20 -17.62
C LEU A 49 18.96 -3.68 -18.70
N SER A 50 17.66 -3.58 -18.45
CA SER A 50 16.66 -3.94 -19.43
C SER A 50 16.46 -2.79 -20.43
N PRO A 51 16.41 -3.05 -21.75
CA PRO A 51 16.19 -2.04 -22.77
C PRO A 51 14.74 -1.54 -22.83
N ARG A 52 13.98 -1.68 -21.73
CA ARG A 52 12.57 -1.30 -21.65
C ARG A 52 12.39 0.15 -21.27
N TYR A 53 11.34 0.77 -21.81
CA TYR A 53 10.95 2.14 -21.48
C TYR A 53 10.28 2.22 -20.11
N PHE A 54 10.42 3.36 -19.44
CA PHE A 54 9.78 3.62 -18.15
C PHE A 54 8.26 3.41 -18.18
N VAL A 55 7.62 3.72 -19.29
CA VAL A 55 6.17 3.52 -19.49
C VAL A 55 5.77 2.05 -19.34
N GLU A 56 6.59 1.11 -19.81
CA GLU A 56 6.32 -0.32 -19.65
C GLU A 56 6.33 -0.74 -18.16
N HIS A 57 7.25 -0.18 -17.37
CA HIS A 57 7.28 -0.37 -15.92
C HIS A 57 6.07 0.26 -15.23
N LEU A 58 5.62 1.42 -15.72
CA LEU A 58 4.42 2.08 -15.21
C LEU A 58 3.16 1.24 -15.47
N VAL A 59 3.01 0.72 -16.68
CA VAL A 59 1.88 -0.16 -17.06
C VAL A 59 1.89 -1.44 -16.20
N PHE A 60 3.06 -2.06 -16.01
CA PHE A 60 3.20 -3.22 -15.13
C PHE A 60 2.77 -2.88 -13.70
N SER A 61 3.23 -1.76 -13.18
CA SER A 61 2.90 -1.26 -11.84
C SER A 61 1.39 -1.06 -11.66
N MET A 62 0.72 -0.46 -12.65
CA MET A 62 -0.74 -0.29 -12.65
C MET A 62 -1.48 -1.63 -12.60
N HIS A 63 -1.07 -2.60 -13.43
CA HIS A 63 -1.67 -3.94 -13.45
C HIS A 63 -1.48 -4.66 -12.12
N PHE A 64 -0.28 -4.61 -11.55
CA PHE A 64 0.00 -5.23 -10.26
C PHE A 64 -0.85 -4.63 -9.14
N ILE A 65 -0.93 -3.31 -9.03
CA ILE A 65 -1.69 -2.64 -7.97
C ILE A 65 -3.19 -2.89 -8.15
N SER A 66 -3.69 -2.86 -9.40
CA SER A 66 -5.08 -3.21 -9.70
C SER A 66 -5.40 -4.66 -9.30
N PHE A 67 -4.52 -5.61 -9.63
CA PHE A 67 -4.65 -7.00 -9.22
C PHE A 67 -4.64 -7.16 -7.70
N SER A 68 -3.68 -6.56 -7.02
CA SER A 68 -3.55 -6.60 -5.55
C SER A 68 -4.78 -6.01 -4.85
N THR A 69 -5.36 -4.93 -5.40
CA THR A 69 -6.60 -4.33 -4.89
C THR A 69 -7.80 -5.26 -5.11
N LEU A 70 -7.94 -5.83 -6.30
CA LEU A 70 -9.00 -6.79 -6.59
C LEU A 70 -8.90 -8.02 -5.70
N THR A 71 -7.71 -8.52 -5.42
CA THR A 71 -7.49 -9.63 -4.50
C THR A 71 -8.08 -9.35 -3.13
N VAL A 72 -7.90 -8.12 -2.58
CA VAL A 72 -8.52 -7.72 -1.32
C VAL A 72 -10.04 -7.73 -1.42
N VAL A 73 -10.60 -7.16 -2.49
CA VAL A 73 -12.06 -7.09 -2.71
C VAL A 73 -12.69 -8.49 -2.78
N PHE A 74 -12.02 -9.45 -3.43
CA PHE A 74 -12.53 -10.82 -3.52
C PHE A 74 -12.30 -11.65 -2.27
N LEU A 75 -11.18 -11.48 -1.59
CA LEU A 75 -10.88 -12.22 -0.37
C LEU A 75 -11.73 -11.75 0.82
N TRP A 76 -12.08 -10.47 0.89
CA TRP A 76 -12.84 -9.90 1.99
C TRP A 76 -14.19 -10.59 2.25
N PRO A 77 -15.09 -10.77 1.25
CA PRO A 77 -16.34 -11.50 1.43
C PRO A 77 -16.12 -12.95 1.86
N LEU A 78 -15.10 -13.61 1.29
CA LEU A 78 -14.75 -14.97 1.65
C LEU A 78 -14.37 -15.10 3.12
N TYR A 79 -13.62 -14.14 3.66
CA TYR A 79 -13.25 -14.10 5.07
C TYR A 79 -14.46 -13.85 5.98
N CYS A 80 -15.36 -12.95 5.58
CA CYS A 80 -16.61 -12.71 6.30
C CYS A 80 -17.48 -13.97 6.33
N PHE A 81 -17.53 -14.72 5.23
CA PHE A 81 -18.29 -15.97 5.13
C PHE A 81 -17.73 -17.08 6.03
N ILE A 82 -16.41 -17.15 6.21
CA ILE A 82 -15.74 -18.13 7.09
C ILE A 82 -15.85 -17.72 8.59
N GLY A 83 -16.51 -16.60 8.90
CA GLY A 83 -16.73 -16.14 10.28
C GLY A 83 -15.53 -15.45 10.91
N ILE A 84 -14.57 -15.00 10.11
CA ILE A 84 -13.43 -14.23 10.56
C ILE A 84 -13.90 -12.79 10.83
N LYS A 85 -14.00 -12.41 12.12
CA LYS A 85 -14.50 -11.08 12.52
C LYS A 85 -13.60 -9.96 11.97
N PRO A 86 -14.17 -8.92 11.35
CA PRO A 86 -13.44 -7.72 11.00
C PRO A 86 -12.94 -7.06 12.30
N GLY A 87 -11.63 -6.87 12.42
CA GLY A 87 -11.03 -6.24 13.61
C GLY A 87 -9.99 -7.07 14.34
N GLY A 88 -9.97 -8.41 14.18
CA GLY A 88 -8.76 -9.17 14.47
C GLY A 88 -7.81 -9.01 13.30
N ALA A 89 -6.58 -8.52 13.52
CA ALA A 89 -5.54 -8.57 12.50
C ALA A 89 -5.31 -10.05 12.16
N ASN A 90 -6.14 -10.59 11.27
CA ASN A 90 -6.08 -11.99 10.90
C ASN A 90 -4.84 -12.17 10.05
N ILE A 91 -3.77 -12.54 10.75
CA ILE A 91 -2.48 -12.90 10.16
C ILE A 91 -2.68 -13.86 8.98
N LEU A 92 -3.63 -14.78 9.07
CA LEU A 92 -3.99 -15.70 7.98
C LEU A 92 -4.48 -14.97 6.72
N VAL A 93 -5.31 -13.94 6.87
CA VAL A 93 -5.78 -13.09 5.77
C VAL A 93 -4.62 -12.35 5.11
N ALA A 94 -3.79 -11.74 5.94
CA ALA A 94 -2.61 -11.03 5.45
C ALA A 94 -1.65 -11.98 4.74
N ILE A 95 -1.35 -13.13 5.32
CA ILE A 95 -0.49 -14.16 4.70
C ILE A 95 -1.09 -14.64 3.37
N GLY A 96 -2.38 -14.95 3.34
CA GLY A 96 -3.06 -15.40 2.12
C GLY A 96 -2.96 -14.36 0.99
N LYS A 97 -3.21 -13.08 1.30
CA LYS A 97 -3.04 -11.99 0.33
C LYS A 97 -1.60 -11.90 -0.17
N TRP A 98 -0.64 -11.89 0.74
CA TRP A 98 0.78 -11.79 0.36
C TRP A 98 1.25 -12.96 -0.50
N LEU A 99 0.79 -14.18 -0.22
CA LEU A 99 1.10 -15.35 -1.04
C LEU A 99 0.56 -15.18 -2.47
N VAL A 100 -0.68 -14.72 -2.61
CA VAL A 100 -1.29 -14.48 -3.93
C VAL A 100 -0.52 -13.39 -4.69
N ASP A 101 -0.15 -12.29 -4.03
CA ASP A 101 0.62 -11.21 -4.64
C ASP A 101 2.02 -11.68 -5.09
N ILE A 102 2.72 -12.47 -4.27
CA ILE A 102 4.04 -13.04 -4.59
C ILE A 102 3.95 -13.97 -5.80
N VAL A 103 2.98 -14.87 -5.82
CA VAL A 103 2.74 -15.79 -6.94
C VAL A 103 2.45 -15.00 -8.22
N TYR A 104 1.59 -14.00 -8.14
CA TYR A 104 1.29 -13.13 -9.27
C TYR A 104 2.54 -12.42 -9.80
N VAL A 105 3.32 -11.76 -8.92
CA VAL A 105 4.54 -11.04 -9.31
C VAL A 105 5.53 -11.99 -9.97
N PHE A 106 5.70 -13.21 -9.46
CA PHE A 106 6.59 -14.19 -10.05
C PHE A 106 6.20 -14.53 -11.49
N PHE A 107 4.93 -14.87 -11.73
CA PHE A 107 4.47 -15.20 -13.08
C PHE A 107 4.46 -13.98 -14.01
N ALA A 108 4.06 -12.82 -13.52
CA ALA A 108 4.05 -11.58 -14.30
C ALA A 108 5.46 -11.15 -14.72
N VAL A 109 6.42 -11.19 -13.80
CA VAL A 109 7.84 -10.89 -14.10
C VAL A 109 8.41 -11.88 -15.11
N ARG A 110 8.12 -13.17 -14.94
CA ARG A 110 8.59 -14.21 -15.87
C ARG A 110 8.00 -14.01 -17.26
N ALA A 111 6.72 -13.69 -17.36
CA ALA A 111 6.04 -13.49 -18.65
C ALA A 111 6.53 -12.21 -19.36
N VAL A 112 6.67 -11.11 -18.63
CA VAL A 112 7.04 -9.81 -19.19
C VAL A 112 8.53 -9.75 -19.48
N TYR A 113 9.40 -10.12 -18.53
CA TYR A 113 10.86 -9.94 -18.66
C TYR A 113 11.59 -11.15 -19.21
N ARG A 114 10.89 -12.30 -19.39
CA ARG A 114 11.44 -13.55 -19.96
C ARG A 114 12.75 -14.01 -19.31
N LEU A 115 12.85 -13.86 -18.00
CA LEU A 115 14.02 -14.23 -17.22
C LEU A 115 14.04 -15.74 -16.90
N GLY A 116 15.22 -16.28 -16.67
CA GLY A 116 15.37 -17.63 -16.12
C GLY A 116 14.82 -17.72 -14.69
N THR A 117 14.40 -18.92 -14.25
CA THR A 117 13.68 -19.13 -12.97
C THR A 117 14.38 -18.52 -11.76
N ALA A 118 15.69 -18.70 -11.61
CA ALA A 118 16.44 -18.17 -10.47
C ALA A 118 16.47 -16.63 -10.46
N ARG A 119 16.67 -16.00 -11.63
CA ARG A 119 16.64 -14.53 -11.76
C ARG A 119 15.23 -13.98 -11.52
N THR A 120 14.20 -14.70 -11.96
CA THR A 120 12.80 -14.31 -11.71
C THR A 120 12.49 -14.34 -10.21
N LEU A 121 12.93 -15.38 -9.49
CA LEU A 121 12.73 -15.47 -8.04
C LEU A 121 13.41 -14.30 -7.30
N LEU A 122 14.67 -14.02 -7.63
CA LEU A 122 15.39 -12.91 -7.01
C LEU A 122 14.74 -11.56 -7.32
N ALA A 123 14.39 -11.32 -8.58
CA ALA A 123 13.70 -10.11 -8.99
C ALA A 123 12.35 -9.96 -8.30
N SER A 124 11.54 -11.03 -8.22
CA SER A 124 10.24 -11.00 -7.54
C SER A 124 10.37 -10.69 -6.05
N LEU A 125 11.38 -11.25 -5.38
CA LEU A 125 11.65 -10.95 -3.97
C LEU A 125 12.02 -9.47 -3.78
N LEU A 126 12.93 -8.95 -4.60
CA LEU A 126 13.30 -7.53 -4.57
C LEU A 126 12.12 -6.60 -4.85
N LEU A 127 11.24 -6.99 -5.78
CA LEU A 127 10.04 -6.21 -6.09
C LEU A 127 9.03 -6.20 -4.96
N VAL A 128 8.82 -7.34 -4.28
CA VAL A 128 7.93 -7.40 -3.11
C VAL A 128 8.45 -6.52 -1.98
N VAL A 129 9.75 -6.60 -1.68
CA VAL A 129 10.40 -5.74 -0.67
C VAL A 129 10.30 -4.27 -1.08
N GLY A 130 10.58 -3.94 -2.34
CA GLY A 130 10.47 -2.59 -2.87
C GLY A 130 9.04 -2.04 -2.84
N TYR A 131 8.04 -2.89 -3.12
CA TYR A 131 6.62 -2.51 -3.00
C TYR A 131 6.23 -2.18 -1.56
N VAL A 132 6.63 -3.03 -0.59
CA VAL A 132 6.38 -2.78 0.83
C VAL A 132 7.05 -1.49 1.28
N ALA A 133 8.31 -1.27 0.91
CA ALA A 133 9.03 -0.05 1.24
C ALA A 133 8.35 1.19 0.65
N CYS A 134 7.94 1.14 -0.61
CA CYS A 134 7.21 2.21 -1.28
C CYS A 134 5.86 2.49 -0.58
N TYR A 135 5.11 1.45 -0.25
CA TYR A 135 3.83 1.56 0.45
C TYR A 135 3.99 2.22 1.82
N LEU A 136 4.94 1.76 2.63
CA LEU A 136 5.22 2.34 3.95
C LEU A 136 5.69 3.80 3.84
N PHE A 137 6.52 4.10 2.86
CA PHE A 137 6.98 5.47 2.60
C PHE A 137 5.81 6.40 2.27
N VAL A 138 4.92 6.01 1.37
CA VAL A 138 3.73 6.80 1.01
C VAL A 138 2.81 6.98 2.22
N LEU A 139 2.57 5.92 3.01
CA LEU A 139 1.80 6.03 4.25
C LEU A 139 2.41 7.03 5.22
N MET A 140 3.72 6.98 5.43
CA MET A 140 4.41 7.90 6.32
C MET A 140 4.31 9.34 5.83
N CYS A 141 4.51 9.58 4.54
CA CYS A 141 4.37 10.90 3.94
C CYS A 141 2.95 11.46 4.07
N THR A 142 1.92 10.65 3.84
CA THR A 142 0.52 11.08 3.98
C THR A 142 0.14 11.42 5.42
N HIS A 143 0.64 10.66 6.40
CA HIS A 143 0.45 10.98 7.82
C HIS A 143 1.14 12.28 8.22
N VAL A 144 2.40 12.45 7.87
CA VAL A 144 3.16 13.66 8.18
C VAL A 144 2.51 14.88 7.53
N LEU A 145 2.08 14.77 6.28
CA LEU A 145 1.38 15.85 5.58
C LEU A 145 0.07 16.23 6.27
N ALA A 146 -0.73 15.25 6.70
CA ALA A 146 -1.98 15.51 7.42
C ALA A 146 -1.73 16.27 8.73
N ILE A 147 -0.71 15.88 9.50
CA ILE A 147 -0.33 16.55 10.76
C ILE A 147 0.14 17.98 10.51
N ILE A 148 1.01 18.19 9.52
CA ILE A 148 1.53 19.53 9.18
C ILE A 148 0.38 20.46 8.77
N VAL A 149 -0.51 20.01 7.90
CA VAL A 149 -1.63 20.84 7.41
C VAL A 149 -2.59 21.19 8.54
N VAL A 150 -2.86 20.28 9.47
CA VAL A 150 -3.71 20.57 10.64
C VAL A 150 -3.00 21.48 11.65
N GLY A 151 -1.66 21.34 11.80
CA GLY A 151 -0.90 22.22 12.69
C GLY A 151 -0.72 23.65 12.20
N LEU A 152 -0.90 23.87 10.87
CA LEU A 152 -0.80 25.19 10.25
C LEU A 152 -2.15 25.90 10.08
N SER A 153 -3.28 25.20 10.29
CA SER A 153 -4.66 25.71 10.16
C SER A 153 -5.28 26.07 11.50
#